data_d75f15a7e2792d2dabdef3b16dd21c59
#
_entry.id   d75f15a7e2792d2dabdef3b16dd21c59
#
_cell.length_a   1.000
_cell.length_b   1.000
_cell.length_c   1.000
_cell.angle_alpha   90.00
_cell.angle_beta   90.00
_cell.angle_gamma   90.00
#
_symmetry.space_group_name_H-M   'P 1'
#
loop_
_entity.id
_entity.type
_entity.pdbx_description
1 polymer ?
#
loop_
_entity_poly.entity_id
_entity_poly.type
_entity_poly.pdbx_seq_one_letter_code
_entity_poly.pdbx_strand_id
1 'polypeptide(L)'
;NKRVGFHSIETIIKVNPQKIKKLFLPFNRKDKRVNNLIKLATENGIKYEISKKLKKDPEAIIKVEQANNFKDLKSYLDRNYQKNLTILIIDNIIDPRNLGSCLRSAAVLEVDAVIINKHQCAPVNQVVHDVSSGGIELLNIFYVSNLINCLKYLQDENIKVYGLSEHADMSLSLIHI
;
A
#
# COMPACT_ATOMS: atom_id res chain seq x y z
N ASN A 1 -6.46 3.35 13.77
CA ASN A 1 -5.57 4.08 12.86
C ASN A 1 -6.30 5.24 12.19
N LYS A 2 -5.56 6.28 11.84
CA LYS A 2 -6.07 7.50 11.22
C LYS A 2 -5.43 7.67 9.83
N ARG A 3 -6.19 8.15 8.85
CA ARG A 3 -5.69 8.54 7.53
C ARG A 3 -6.05 9.99 7.30
N VAL A 4 -5.15 10.72 6.65
CA VAL A 4 -5.29 12.14 6.34
C VAL A 4 -5.09 12.34 4.84
N GLY A 5 -5.81 13.29 4.26
CA GLY A 5 -5.67 13.68 2.87
C GLY A 5 -6.71 13.06 1.92
N PHE A 6 -7.05 13.84 0.89
CA PHE A 6 -8.11 13.49 -0.07
C PHE A 6 -7.79 12.22 -0.86
N HIS A 7 -6.61 12.14 -1.46
CA HIS A 7 -6.26 11.01 -2.34
C HIS A 7 -6.27 9.67 -1.62
N SER A 8 -5.65 9.60 -0.44
CA SER A 8 -5.61 8.37 0.35
C SER A 8 -7.02 7.91 0.74
N ILE A 9 -7.86 8.84 1.21
CA ILE A 9 -9.22 8.51 1.64
C ILE A 9 -10.10 8.12 0.45
N GLU A 10 -10.04 8.84 -0.67
CA GLU A 10 -10.77 8.50 -1.90
C GLU A 10 -10.38 7.11 -2.41
N THR A 11 -9.09 6.78 -2.40
CA THR A 11 -8.60 5.46 -2.79
C THR A 11 -9.17 4.37 -1.87
N ILE A 12 -9.12 4.57 -0.55
CA ILE A 12 -9.70 3.61 0.40
C ILE A 12 -11.19 3.40 0.14
N ILE A 13 -11.95 4.47 -0.09
CA ILE A 13 -13.39 4.35 -0.36
C ILE A 13 -13.65 3.54 -1.63
N LYS A 14 -12.86 3.74 -2.68
CA LYS A 14 -13.02 3.04 -3.96
C LYS A 14 -12.62 1.56 -3.89
N VAL A 15 -11.57 1.24 -3.14
CA VAL A 15 -10.99 -0.12 -3.09
C VAL A 15 -11.62 -0.96 -1.99
N ASN A 16 -11.76 -0.38 -0.79
CA ASN A 16 -12.32 -1.07 0.38
C ASN A 16 -13.02 -0.09 1.34
N PRO A 17 -14.26 0.34 1.02
CA PRO A 17 -15.01 1.29 1.84
C PRO A 17 -15.25 0.79 3.27
N GLN A 18 -15.30 -0.53 3.45
CA GLN A 18 -15.51 -1.18 4.75
C GLN A 18 -14.38 -0.92 5.76
N LYS A 19 -13.20 -0.51 5.29
CA LYS A 19 -12.10 -0.08 6.16
C LYS A 19 -12.40 1.21 6.91
N ILE A 20 -13.24 2.09 6.38
CA ILE A 20 -13.54 3.38 7.01
C ILE A 20 -14.64 3.21 8.04
N LYS A 21 -14.32 3.51 9.31
CA LYS A 21 -15.30 3.56 10.40
C LYS A 21 -16.04 4.88 10.43
N LYS A 22 -15.32 5.98 10.18
CA LYS A 22 -15.87 7.33 10.23
C LYS A 22 -15.00 8.29 9.44
N LEU A 23 -15.61 9.23 8.75
CA LEU A 23 -14.96 10.27 7.97
C LEU A 23 -15.19 11.64 8.61
N PHE A 24 -14.15 12.47 8.69
CA PHE A 24 -14.24 13.86 9.15
C PHE A 24 -13.82 14.79 8.02
N LEU A 25 -14.65 15.78 7.76
CA LEU A 25 -14.47 16.76 6.69
C LEU A 25 -14.14 18.13 7.28
N PRO A 26 -13.28 18.94 6.62
CA PRO A 26 -12.94 20.27 7.09
C PRO A 26 -14.12 21.23 6.97
N PHE A 27 -14.40 21.99 8.04
CA PHE A 27 -15.52 22.94 8.12
C PHE A 27 -15.40 24.10 7.11
N ASN A 28 -14.19 24.63 6.95
CA ASN A 28 -13.94 25.85 6.17
C ASN A 28 -13.74 25.57 4.66
N ARG A 29 -14.00 24.36 4.20
CA ARG A 29 -13.73 23.96 2.82
C ARG A 29 -14.99 23.39 2.18
N LYS A 30 -15.47 24.04 1.11
CA LYS A 30 -16.69 23.66 0.36
C LYS A 30 -16.40 23.53 -1.15
N ASP A 31 -15.21 23.02 -1.49
CA ASP A 31 -14.81 22.86 -2.88
C ASP A 31 -15.31 21.54 -3.50
N LYS A 32 -15.05 21.37 -4.81
CA LYS A 32 -15.45 20.18 -5.56
C LYS A 32 -14.90 18.88 -4.95
N ARG A 33 -13.72 18.93 -4.30
CA ARG A 33 -13.11 17.74 -3.69
C ARG A 33 -13.88 17.27 -2.46
N VAL A 34 -14.30 18.20 -1.61
CA VAL A 34 -15.12 17.88 -0.44
C VAL A 34 -16.47 17.31 -0.88
N ASN A 35 -17.12 17.94 -1.88
CA ASN A 35 -18.41 17.48 -2.39
C ASN A 35 -18.30 16.07 -3.01
N ASN A 36 -17.20 15.80 -3.75
CA ASN A 36 -16.95 14.47 -4.29
C ASN A 36 -16.77 13.43 -3.17
N LEU A 37 -16.04 13.78 -2.12
CA LEU A 37 -15.82 12.88 -1.00
C LEU A 37 -17.11 12.61 -0.21
N ILE A 38 -17.98 13.61 -0.06
CA ILE A 38 -19.32 13.44 0.51
C ILE A 38 -20.15 12.48 -0.33
N LYS A 39 -20.15 12.67 -1.65
CA LYS A 39 -20.86 11.79 -2.58
C LYS A 39 -20.40 10.34 -2.43
N LEU A 40 -19.09 10.10 -2.52
CA LEU A 40 -18.49 8.79 -2.35
C LEU A 40 -18.81 8.16 -1.00
N ALA A 41 -18.76 8.93 0.08
CA ALA A 41 -19.10 8.46 1.42
C ALA A 41 -20.58 8.04 1.51
N THR A 42 -21.48 8.85 0.96
CA THR A 42 -22.91 8.58 0.96
C THR A 42 -23.24 7.33 0.15
N GLU A 43 -22.71 7.21 -1.06
CA GLU A 43 -22.88 6.03 -1.94
C GLU A 43 -22.41 4.73 -1.29
N ASN A 44 -21.40 4.80 -0.42
CA ASN A 44 -20.83 3.64 0.26
C ASN A 44 -21.30 3.48 1.72
N GLY A 45 -22.29 4.24 2.16
CA GLY A 45 -22.86 4.14 3.50
C GLY A 45 -21.89 4.55 4.63
N ILE A 46 -20.88 5.36 4.33
CA ILE A 46 -19.87 5.80 5.29
C ILE A 46 -20.41 7.02 6.06
N LYS A 47 -20.43 6.92 7.38
CA LYS A 47 -20.81 8.05 8.25
C LYS A 47 -19.73 9.13 8.22
N TYR A 48 -20.14 10.38 7.99
CA TYR A 48 -19.21 11.51 8.01
C TYR A 48 -19.71 12.65 8.92
N GLU A 49 -18.77 13.44 9.38
CA GLU A 49 -19.01 14.66 10.20
C GLU A 49 -18.16 15.81 9.71
N ILE A 50 -18.70 17.02 9.78
CA ILE A 50 -17.96 18.25 9.52
C ILE A 50 -17.29 18.70 10.82
N SER A 51 -15.96 18.81 10.81
CA SER A 51 -15.18 19.13 12.00
C SER A 51 -14.54 20.52 11.91
N LYS A 52 -14.82 21.36 12.90
CA LYS A 52 -14.18 22.69 13.06
C LYS A 52 -12.69 22.60 13.40
N LYS A 53 -12.23 21.43 13.85
CA LYS A 53 -10.81 21.18 14.18
C LYS A 53 -9.95 20.98 12.94
N LEU A 54 -10.54 20.60 11.81
CA LEU A 54 -9.84 20.35 10.56
C LEU A 54 -9.80 21.62 9.71
N LYS A 55 -8.61 22.06 9.35
CA LYS A 55 -8.41 23.31 8.58
C LYS A 55 -8.44 23.07 7.07
N LYS A 56 -7.77 22.02 6.57
CA LYS A 56 -7.55 21.83 5.12
C LYS A 56 -7.89 20.42 4.63
N ASP A 57 -7.45 19.40 5.32
CA ASP A 57 -7.52 18.02 4.83
C ASP A 57 -8.55 17.19 5.61
N PRO A 58 -9.25 16.28 4.91
CA PRO A 58 -10.14 15.33 5.56
C PRO A 58 -9.35 14.29 6.34
N GLU A 59 -9.99 13.71 7.34
CA GLU A 59 -9.44 12.64 8.15
C GLU A 59 -10.42 11.47 8.22
N ALA A 60 -9.92 10.25 8.13
CA ALA A 60 -10.73 9.04 8.30
C ALA A 60 -10.19 8.17 9.44
N ILE A 61 -11.10 7.65 10.26
CA ILE A 61 -10.77 6.59 11.21
C ILE A 61 -10.88 5.26 10.47
N ILE A 62 -9.76 4.53 10.42
CA ILE A 62 -9.64 3.25 9.71
C ILE A 62 -9.72 2.10 10.72
N LYS A 63 -10.39 1.01 10.34
CA LYS A 63 -10.31 -0.26 11.06
C LYS A 63 -8.84 -0.72 11.08
N VAL A 64 -8.40 -1.21 12.22
CA VAL A 64 -7.07 -1.84 12.32
C VAL A 64 -7.22 -3.25 11.73
N GLU A 65 -6.54 -3.50 10.61
CA GLU A 65 -6.37 -4.83 10.05
C GLU A 65 -5.03 -5.40 10.50
N GLN A 66 -4.98 -6.68 10.71
CA GLN A 66 -3.72 -7.36 10.97
C GLN A 66 -2.88 -7.31 9.69
N ALA A 67 -1.60 -6.95 9.83
CA ALA A 67 -0.70 -6.96 8.68
C ALA A 67 -0.53 -8.39 8.16
N ASN A 68 -0.62 -8.57 6.84
CA ASN A 68 -0.39 -9.87 6.21
C ASN A 68 1.06 -10.33 6.48
N ASN A 69 1.21 -11.58 6.78
CA ASN A 69 2.50 -12.20 7.11
C ASN A 69 2.92 -13.23 6.05
N PHE A 70 3.97 -14.01 6.32
CA PHE A 70 4.48 -15.01 5.39
C PHE A 70 3.48 -16.14 5.10
N LYS A 71 2.62 -16.51 6.06
CA LYS A 71 1.56 -17.51 5.83
C LYS A 71 0.51 -16.97 4.86
N ASP A 72 0.16 -15.68 5.02
CA ASP A 72 -0.80 -15.02 4.13
C ASP A 72 -0.25 -14.88 2.71
N LEU A 73 1.07 -14.64 2.56
CA LEU A 73 1.77 -14.65 1.28
C LEU A 73 1.65 -16.01 0.59
N LYS A 74 1.92 -17.12 1.30
CA LYS A 74 1.77 -18.47 0.74
C LYS A 74 0.36 -18.70 0.23
N SER A 75 -0.65 -18.41 1.03
CA SER A 75 -2.05 -18.54 0.63
C SER A 75 -2.44 -17.63 -0.55
N TYR A 76 -1.78 -16.47 -0.70
CA TYR A 76 -1.97 -15.59 -1.84
C TYR A 76 -1.37 -16.18 -3.11
N LEU A 77 -0.17 -16.73 -3.05
CA LEU A 77 0.50 -17.39 -4.17
C LEU A 77 -0.27 -18.63 -4.64
N ASP A 78 -0.71 -19.49 -3.71
CA ASP A 78 -1.54 -20.67 -4.00
C ASP A 78 -2.81 -20.31 -4.79
N ARG A 79 -3.48 -19.24 -4.40
CA ARG A 79 -4.71 -18.78 -5.07
C ARG A 79 -4.47 -18.17 -6.46
N ASN A 80 -3.26 -17.74 -6.73
CA ASN A 80 -2.88 -17.06 -7.97
C ASN A 80 -1.84 -17.84 -8.80
N TYR A 81 -1.63 -19.13 -8.52
CA TYR A 81 -0.56 -19.94 -9.14
C TYR A 81 -0.60 -19.99 -10.68
N GLN A 82 -1.77 -19.75 -11.29
CA GLN A 82 -1.93 -19.74 -12.75
C GLN A 82 -1.62 -18.38 -13.39
N LYS A 83 -1.31 -17.34 -12.60
CA LYS A 83 -1.05 -15.99 -13.08
C LYS A 83 0.45 -15.74 -13.14
N ASN A 84 0.86 -14.95 -14.14
CA ASN A 84 2.18 -14.37 -14.17
C ASN A 84 2.22 -13.22 -13.17
N LEU A 85 2.73 -13.46 -11.97
CA LEU A 85 2.79 -12.46 -10.91
C LEU A 85 4.08 -11.66 -10.97
N THR A 86 3.96 -10.35 -10.83
CA THR A 86 5.09 -9.45 -10.56
C THR A 86 5.14 -9.14 -9.07
N ILE A 87 6.22 -9.53 -8.41
CA ILE A 87 6.41 -9.35 -6.97
C ILE A 87 7.59 -8.41 -6.72
N LEU A 88 7.34 -7.31 -6.02
CA LEU A 88 8.40 -6.42 -5.56
C LEU A 88 8.84 -6.83 -4.15
N ILE A 89 10.14 -7.06 -3.98
CA ILE A 89 10.73 -7.34 -2.66
C ILE A 89 11.53 -6.11 -2.22
N ILE A 90 11.20 -5.62 -1.03
CA ILE A 90 11.83 -4.46 -0.42
C ILE A 90 12.65 -4.91 0.79
N ASP A 91 13.95 -4.68 0.71
CA ASP A 91 14.89 -4.96 1.78
C ASP A 91 15.70 -3.71 2.13
N ASN A 92 15.93 -3.48 3.41
CA ASN A 92 16.79 -2.43 3.96
C ASN A 92 16.43 -0.97 3.53
N ILE A 93 15.15 -0.66 3.30
CA ILE A 93 14.71 0.72 3.10
C ILE A 93 14.32 1.33 4.46
N ILE A 94 15.22 2.12 5.04
CA ILE A 94 15.09 2.68 6.40
C ILE A 94 14.30 4.00 6.41
N ASP A 95 14.38 4.80 5.34
CA ASP A 95 13.66 6.07 5.24
C ASP A 95 12.19 5.84 4.82
N PRO A 96 11.20 6.27 5.65
CA PRO A 96 9.78 6.15 5.32
C PRO A 96 9.38 6.86 4.01
N ARG A 97 10.07 7.94 3.62
CA ARG A 97 9.79 8.64 2.36
C ARG A 97 10.19 7.80 1.16
N ASN A 98 11.37 7.15 1.22
CA ASN A 98 11.83 6.26 0.18
C ASN A 98 10.91 5.03 0.07
N LEU A 99 10.50 4.45 1.20
CA LEU A 99 9.52 3.37 1.21
C LEU A 99 8.20 3.81 0.57
N GLY A 100 7.68 4.99 0.93
CA GLY A 100 6.46 5.54 0.35
C GLY A 100 6.56 5.77 -1.16
N SER A 101 7.72 6.24 -1.65
CA SER A 101 7.99 6.43 -3.09
C SER A 101 8.03 5.10 -3.84
N CYS A 102 8.69 4.08 -3.28
CA CYS A 102 8.71 2.73 -3.85
C CYS A 102 7.29 2.15 -3.96
N LEU A 103 6.49 2.25 -2.89
CA LEU A 103 5.12 1.75 -2.88
C LEU A 103 4.21 2.50 -3.86
N ARG A 104 4.42 3.82 -4.03
CA ARG A 104 3.72 4.58 -5.06
C ARG A 104 4.05 4.09 -6.46
N SER A 105 5.33 3.88 -6.75
CA SER A 105 5.78 3.36 -8.05
C SER A 105 5.26 1.94 -8.30
N ALA A 106 5.31 1.07 -7.29
CA ALA A 106 4.75 -0.29 -7.36
C ALA A 106 3.26 -0.29 -7.72
N ALA A 107 2.48 0.62 -7.11
CA ALA A 107 1.06 0.76 -7.40
C ALA A 107 0.79 1.25 -8.84
N VAL A 108 1.59 2.19 -9.35
CA VAL A 108 1.47 2.69 -10.73
C VAL A 108 1.83 1.62 -11.76
N LEU A 109 2.80 0.77 -11.44
CA LEU A 109 3.25 -0.35 -12.28
C LEU A 109 2.40 -1.61 -12.09
N GLU A 110 1.31 -1.53 -11.33
CA GLU A 110 0.38 -2.63 -11.08
C GLU A 110 1.06 -3.90 -10.56
N VAL A 111 2.06 -3.73 -9.67
CA VAL A 111 2.73 -4.85 -9.02
C VAL A 111 1.72 -5.66 -8.20
N ASP A 112 1.66 -6.97 -8.42
CA ASP A 112 0.65 -7.86 -7.82
C ASP A 112 0.83 -8.02 -6.30
N ALA A 113 2.08 -8.07 -5.84
CA ALA A 113 2.41 -8.21 -4.42
C ALA A 113 3.68 -7.46 -4.05
N VAL A 114 3.74 -6.96 -2.84
CA VAL A 114 4.95 -6.36 -2.26
C VAL A 114 5.33 -7.12 -1.00
N ILE A 115 6.57 -7.56 -0.92
CA ILE A 115 7.14 -8.22 0.27
C ILE A 115 8.08 -7.23 0.95
N ILE A 116 7.88 -6.98 2.24
CA ILE A 116 8.70 -6.07 3.05
C ILE A 116 9.41 -6.86 4.14
N ASN A 117 10.72 -6.70 4.25
CA ASN A 117 11.48 -7.21 5.39
C ASN A 117 11.12 -6.42 6.66
N LYS A 118 10.39 -7.09 7.57
CA LYS A 118 9.80 -6.45 8.76
C LYS A 118 10.82 -5.77 9.69
N HIS A 119 12.03 -6.31 9.76
CA HIS A 119 13.02 -5.87 10.73
C HIS A 119 14.06 -4.89 10.15
N GLN A 120 14.15 -4.81 8.84
CA GLN A 120 15.16 -4.01 8.14
C GLN A 120 14.57 -2.87 7.29
N CYS A 121 13.26 -2.70 7.32
CA CYS A 121 12.60 -1.60 6.62
C CYS A 121 11.89 -0.67 7.59
N ALA A 122 11.69 0.58 7.16
CA ALA A 122 10.88 1.55 7.87
C ALA A 122 9.47 1.01 8.13
N PRO A 123 8.88 1.29 9.29
CA PRO A 123 7.48 0.94 9.53
C PRO A 123 6.56 1.77 8.61
N VAL A 124 5.48 1.15 8.15
CA VAL A 124 4.44 1.86 7.40
C VAL A 124 3.66 2.76 8.35
N ASN A 125 4.10 4.01 8.42
CA ASN A 125 3.54 5.08 9.23
C ASN A 125 2.79 6.12 8.37
N GLN A 126 2.36 7.23 8.96
CA GLN A 126 1.64 8.29 8.26
C GLN A 126 2.47 8.89 7.10
N VAL A 127 3.78 9.04 7.26
CA VAL A 127 4.67 9.58 6.20
C VAL A 127 4.64 8.68 4.96
N VAL A 128 4.70 7.35 5.14
CA VAL A 128 4.60 6.38 4.03
C VAL A 128 3.26 6.52 3.30
N HIS A 129 2.16 6.66 4.05
CA HIS A 129 0.83 6.86 3.45
C HIS A 129 0.74 8.17 2.68
N ASP A 130 1.30 9.26 3.20
CA ASP A 130 1.26 10.58 2.57
C ASP A 130 2.08 10.57 1.26
N VAL A 131 3.30 10.04 1.30
CA VAL A 131 4.20 9.99 0.14
C VAL A 131 3.68 9.04 -0.94
N SER A 132 3.10 7.90 -0.54
CA SER A 132 2.52 6.95 -1.50
C SER A 132 1.24 7.48 -2.17
N SER A 133 0.68 8.59 -1.68
CA SER A 133 -0.51 9.26 -2.25
C SER A 133 -1.68 8.32 -2.49
N GLY A 134 -1.91 7.39 -1.58
CA GLY A 134 -2.95 6.36 -1.68
C GLY A 134 -2.54 5.09 -2.44
N GLY A 135 -1.36 5.06 -3.08
CA GLY A 135 -0.87 3.89 -3.81
C GLY A 135 -0.77 2.64 -2.91
N ILE A 136 -0.37 2.82 -1.66
CA ILE A 136 -0.28 1.72 -0.70
C ILE A 136 -1.61 0.96 -0.49
N GLU A 137 -2.73 1.61 -0.67
CA GLU A 137 -4.06 1.00 -0.49
C GLU A 137 -4.46 0.09 -1.66
N LEU A 138 -3.72 0.16 -2.78
CA LEU A 138 -3.91 -0.66 -3.97
C LEU A 138 -3.07 -1.94 -3.95
N LEU A 139 -2.10 -2.05 -3.04
CA LEU A 139 -1.09 -3.10 -3.03
C LEU A 139 -1.41 -4.22 -2.04
N ASN A 140 -1.12 -5.45 -2.42
CA ASN A 140 -1.09 -6.59 -1.52
C ASN A 140 0.27 -6.64 -0.82
N ILE A 141 0.36 -6.13 0.41
CA ILE A 141 1.61 -6.03 1.16
C ILE A 141 1.73 -7.16 2.17
N PHE A 142 2.88 -7.84 2.18
CA PHE A 142 3.21 -8.94 3.06
C PHE A 142 4.50 -8.63 3.83
N TYR A 143 4.49 -8.88 5.14
CA TYR A 143 5.66 -8.67 6.00
C TYR A 143 6.30 -9.99 6.33
N VAL A 144 7.60 -10.11 6.06
CA VAL A 144 8.39 -11.30 6.36
C VAL A 144 9.48 -10.97 7.37
N SER A 145 9.66 -11.85 8.35
CA SER A 145 10.71 -11.68 9.38
C SER A 145 12.05 -12.28 8.94
N ASN A 146 12.03 -13.23 8.01
CA ASN A 146 13.22 -13.86 7.44
C ASN A 146 13.10 -13.85 5.91
N LEU A 147 13.79 -12.89 5.29
CA LEU A 147 13.77 -12.70 3.85
C LEU A 147 14.43 -13.86 3.11
N ILE A 148 15.51 -14.43 3.66
CA ILE A 148 16.21 -15.54 3.02
C ILE A 148 15.30 -16.77 2.90
N ASN A 149 14.57 -17.09 3.96
CA ASN A 149 13.59 -18.19 3.91
C ASN A 149 12.45 -17.90 2.94
N CYS A 150 12.04 -16.65 2.82
CA CYS A 150 11.02 -16.24 1.86
C CYS A 150 11.53 -16.41 0.42
N LEU A 151 12.75 -15.98 0.12
CA LEU A 151 13.36 -16.12 -1.19
C LEU A 151 13.52 -17.59 -1.60
N LYS A 152 13.99 -18.44 -0.69
CA LYS A 152 14.08 -19.91 -0.94
C LYS A 152 12.70 -20.47 -1.29
N TYR A 153 11.69 -20.14 -0.51
CA TYR A 153 10.31 -20.58 -0.79
C TYR A 153 9.83 -20.13 -2.17
N LEU A 154 10.07 -18.87 -2.56
CA LEU A 154 9.69 -18.37 -3.89
C LEU A 154 10.39 -19.14 -5.01
N GLN A 155 11.69 -19.47 -4.83
CA GLN A 155 12.44 -20.28 -5.78
C GLN A 155 11.93 -21.73 -5.86
N ASP A 156 11.57 -22.34 -4.72
CA ASP A 156 10.99 -23.69 -4.67
C ASP A 156 9.64 -23.73 -5.39
N GLU A 157 8.88 -22.63 -5.38
CA GLU A 157 7.64 -22.44 -6.14
C GLU A 157 7.88 -22.04 -7.63
N ASN A 158 9.11 -22.17 -8.13
CA ASN A 158 9.51 -21.80 -9.49
C ASN A 158 9.32 -20.32 -9.86
N ILE A 159 9.28 -19.43 -8.88
CA ILE A 159 9.24 -17.99 -9.10
C ILE A 159 10.67 -17.49 -9.31
N LYS A 160 10.96 -16.93 -10.48
CA LYS A 160 12.27 -16.34 -10.78
C LYS A 160 12.53 -15.12 -9.92
N VAL A 161 13.70 -15.06 -9.29
CA VAL A 161 14.10 -13.97 -8.43
C VAL A 161 15.27 -13.22 -9.07
N TYR A 162 15.13 -11.90 -9.21
CA TYR A 162 16.15 -11.00 -9.73
C TYR A 162 16.56 -10.00 -8.65
N GLY A 163 17.84 -9.87 -8.40
CA GLY A 163 18.41 -8.86 -7.51
C GLY A 163 18.82 -7.62 -8.32
N LEU A 164 18.47 -6.44 -7.82
CA LEU A 164 18.93 -5.17 -8.39
C LEU A 164 20.13 -4.66 -7.60
N SER A 165 21.24 -4.39 -8.27
CA SER A 165 22.46 -3.85 -7.68
C SER A 165 23.09 -2.84 -8.64
N GLU A 166 23.70 -1.78 -8.09
CA GLU A 166 24.49 -0.81 -8.88
C GLU A 166 25.76 -1.43 -9.47
N HIS A 167 26.18 -2.57 -8.94
CA HIS A 167 27.36 -3.33 -9.41
C HIS A 167 26.99 -4.51 -10.32
N ALA A 168 25.75 -4.59 -10.78
CA ALA A 168 25.33 -5.66 -11.67
C ALA A 168 25.88 -5.45 -13.09
N ASP A 169 26.34 -6.53 -13.71
CA ASP A 169 26.90 -6.50 -15.08
C ASP A 169 25.82 -6.24 -16.15
N MET A 170 24.56 -6.52 -15.85
CA MET A 170 23.43 -6.33 -16.77
C MET A 170 22.43 -5.29 -16.27
N SER A 171 21.96 -4.45 -17.18
CA SER A 171 20.82 -3.57 -16.91
C SER A 171 19.52 -4.36 -16.83
N LEU A 172 18.59 -3.95 -15.95
CA LEU A 172 17.25 -4.51 -15.84
C LEU A 172 16.51 -4.53 -17.19
N SER A 173 16.73 -3.53 -18.03
CA SER A 173 16.13 -3.43 -19.37
C SER A 173 16.61 -4.52 -20.34
N LEU A 174 17.72 -5.20 -20.05
CA LEU A 174 18.28 -6.30 -20.86
C LEU A 174 17.86 -7.68 -20.34
N ILE A 175 17.18 -7.75 -19.22
CA ILE A 175 16.61 -9.00 -18.71
C ILE A 175 15.38 -9.32 -19.54
N HIS A 176 15.53 -10.25 -20.46
CA HIS A 176 14.39 -10.79 -21.20
C HIS A 176 13.58 -11.69 -20.26
N ILE A 177 12.42 -11.21 -19.90
CA ILE A 177 11.45 -11.94 -19.09
C ILE A 177 10.62 -12.85 -19.99
#